data_58f2c9604c0b961a6032fbefa86471ca
#
_entry.id   58f2c9604c0b961a6032fbefa86471ca
#
_cell.length_a   1.000
_cell.length_b   1.000
_cell.length_c   1.000
_cell.angle_alpha   90.00
_cell.angle_beta   90.00
_cell.angle_gamma   90.00
#
_symmetry.space_group_name_H-M   'P 1'
#
loop_
_entity.id
_entity.type
_entity.pdbx_description
1 polymer ?
#
loop_
_entity_poly.entity_id
_entity_poly.type
_entity_poly.pdbx_seq_one_letter_code
_entity_poly.pdbx_strand_id
1 'polypeptide(L)'
;MQSFINFDAINKNSMEKEIKTATEKIKELNELSNTLTLHQKLHRAKLAIGKVTKNAMSHHSKYADLNAILSTVEPVLLENGLLLIQPIQGNSVCTQIVDIDSGAMLESCMDLPQGITPQQMGSAITYYRRYTLQSALSLQAVDDDGQQASKEQPTETKKESLSDARFKAALESINKGEFTTDQLKAKFYLTKEQEAQL
;
A
#
# COMPACT_ATOMS: atom_id res chain seq x y z
N MET A 1 -43.62 -51.24 52.04
CA MET A 1 -42.60 -51.23 50.99
C MET A 1 -41.88 -49.90 51.01
N GLN A 2 -40.71 -49.82 51.64
CA GLN A 2 -39.88 -48.61 51.61
C GLN A 2 -38.97 -48.69 50.40
N SER A 3 -39.14 -47.76 49.45
CA SER A 3 -38.24 -47.62 48.32
C SER A 3 -36.99 -46.86 48.80
N PHE A 4 -35.87 -47.55 48.93
CA PHE A 4 -34.58 -46.95 49.17
C PHE A 4 -34.19 -46.18 47.92
N ILE A 5 -34.23 -44.86 48.03
CA ILE A 5 -33.68 -43.91 47.00
C ILE A 5 -32.16 -44.12 47.06
N ASN A 6 -31.58 -44.62 45.97
CA ASN A 6 -30.14 -44.82 45.85
C ASN A 6 -29.43 -43.47 45.63
N PHE A 7 -29.05 -42.82 46.72
CA PHE A 7 -28.36 -41.56 46.75
C PHE A 7 -27.02 -41.58 46.01
N ASP A 8 -26.33 -42.72 46.00
CA ASP A 8 -25.03 -42.89 45.30
C ASP A 8 -25.21 -42.83 43.77
N ALA A 9 -26.28 -43.34 43.21
CA ALA A 9 -26.57 -43.29 41.78
C ALA A 9 -26.92 -41.86 41.30
N ILE A 10 -27.63 -41.06 42.13
CA ILE A 10 -27.99 -39.69 41.85
C ILE A 10 -26.73 -38.80 41.85
N ASN A 11 -25.84 -39.01 42.84
CA ASN A 11 -24.63 -38.23 42.97
C ASN A 11 -23.61 -38.54 41.85
N LYS A 12 -23.53 -39.82 41.43
CA LYS A 12 -22.67 -40.24 40.32
C LYS A 12 -23.14 -39.67 38.98
N ASN A 13 -24.44 -39.56 38.72
CA ASN A 13 -25.00 -39.04 37.50
C ASN A 13 -24.85 -37.51 37.42
N SER A 14 -24.88 -36.81 38.55
CA SER A 14 -24.59 -35.36 38.63
C SER A 14 -23.11 -35.09 38.35
N MET A 15 -22.18 -35.83 38.98
CA MET A 15 -20.76 -35.71 38.73
C MET A 15 -20.36 -36.03 37.28
N GLU A 16 -20.95 -37.05 36.67
CA GLU A 16 -20.68 -37.38 35.26
C GLU A 16 -21.14 -36.26 34.29
N LYS A 17 -22.24 -35.57 34.58
CA LYS A 17 -22.71 -34.43 33.84
C LYS A 17 -21.74 -33.25 33.98
N GLU A 18 -21.28 -32.94 35.19
CA GLU A 18 -20.35 -31.86 35.45
C GLU A 18 -19.00 -32.09 34.76
N ILE A 19 -18.51 -33.33 34.78
CA ILE A 19 -17.29 -33.74 34.09
C ILE A 19 -17.42 -33.58 32.58
N LYS A 20 -18.55 -33.97 31.97
CA LYS A 20 -18.81 -33.79 30.54
C LYS A 20 -18.81 -32.30 30.14
N THR A 21 -19.52 -31.50 30.92
CA THR A 21 -19.58 -30.04 30.67
C THR A 21 -18.22 -29.37 30.82
N ALA A 22 -17.42 -29.78 31.83
CA ALA A 22 -16.06 -29.30 31.99
C ALA A 22 -15.13 -29.70 30.84
N THR A 23 -15.27 -30.96 30.36
CA THR A 23 -14.47 -31.48 29.24
C THR A 23 -14.80 -30.77 27.93
N GLU A 24 -16.08 -30.50 27.68
CA GLU A 24 -16.51 -29.69 26.49
C GLU A 24 -15.96 -28.26 26.57
N LYS A 25 -16.03 -27.61 27.73
CA LYS A 25 -15.43 -26.27 27.92
C LYS A 25 -13.91 -26.28 27.73
N ILE A 26 -13.22 -27.30 28.22
CA ILE A 26 -11.76 -27.42 28.01
C ILE A 26 -11.44 -27.60 26.53
N LYS A 27 -12.26 -28.38 25.81
CA LYS A 27 -12.11 -28.56 24.37
C LYS A 27 -12.31 -27.26 23.59
N GLU A 28 -13.35 -26.47 23.90
CA GLU A 28 -13.58 -25.16 23.34
C GLU A 28 -12.44 -24.18 23.63
N LEU A 29 -11.94 -24.17 24.88
CA LEU A 29 -10.80 -23.32 25.26
C LEU A 29 -9.51 -23.72 24.54
N ASN A 30 -9.29 -25.01 24.32
CA ASN A 30 -8.13 -25.50 23.57
C ASN A 30 -8.25 -25.18 22.06
N GLU A 31 -9.45 -25.23 21.48
CA GLU A 31 -9.71 -24.82 20.12
C GLU A 31 -9.51 -23.30 19.95
N LEU A 32 -9.97 -22.48 20.91
CA LEU A 32 -9.74 -21.04 20.94
C LEU A 32 -8.25 -20.67 21.09
N SER A 33 -7.52 -21.42 21.92
CA SER A 33 -6.08 -21.18 22.12
C SER A 33 -5.22 -21.63 20.93
N ASN A 34 -5.77 -22.45 20.05
CA ASN A 34 -5.07 -22.95 18.87
C ASN A 34 -5.29 -22.07 17.63
N THR A 35 -6.15 -21.05 17.71
CA THR A 35 -6.29 -20.04 16.64
C THR A 35 -5.08 -19.12 16.65
N LEU A 36 -4.44 -19.01 15.48
CA LEU A 36 -3.31 -18.11 15.31
C LEU A 36 -3.76 -16.66 15.49
N THR A 37 -2.97 -15.90 16.22
CA THR A 37 -3.17 -14.45 16.32
C THR A 37 -2.85 -13.76 15.00
N LEU A 38 -3.36 -12.53 14.80
CA LEU A 38 -3.04 -11.68 13.65
C LEU A 38 -1.52 -11.64 13.36
N HIS A 39 -0.70 -11.46 14.40
CA HIS A 39 0.76 -11.40 14.24
C HIS A 39 1.38 -12.72 13.80
N GLN A 40 0.86 -13.84 14.27
CA GLN A 40 1.32 -15.18 13.84
C GLN A 40 0.92 -15.47 12.39
N LYS A 41 -0.30 -15.07 11.97
CA LYS A 41 -0.75 -15.15 10.59
C LYS A 41 0.07 -14.25 9.68
N LEU A 42 0.32 -13.01 10.09
CA LEU A 42 1.20 -12.08 9.37
C LEU A 42 2.63 -12.61 9.23
N HIS A 43 3.17 -13.21 10.28
CA HIS A 43 4.49 -13.83 10.23
C HIS A 43 4.54 -14.97 9.19
N ARG A 44 3.54 -15.86 9.17
CA ARG A 44 3.43 -16.92 8.15
C ARG A 44 3.30 -16.36 6.74
N ALA A 45 2.40 -15.41 6.54
CA ALA A 45 2.22 -14.73 5.26
C ALA A 45 3.52 -14.07 4.79
N LYS A 46 4.24 -13.39 5.68
CA LYS A 46 5.50 -12.73 5.35
C LYS A 46 6.61 -13.70 4.92
N LEU A 47 6.66 -14.89 5.50
CA LEU A 47 7.59 -15.95 5.06
C LEU A 47 7.24 -16.51 3.67
N ALA A 48 5.96 -16.52 3.31
CA ALA A 48 5.47 -17.01 2.03
C ALA A 48 5.45 -15.94 0.93
N ILE A 49 5.37 -14.65 1.28
CA ILE A 49 5.47 -13.54 0.31
C ILE A 49 6.84 -13.55 -0.33
N GLY A 50 6.89 -13.87 -1.61
CA GLY A 50 8.10 -13.83 -2.40
C GLY A 50 8.56 -12.40 -2.73
N LYS A 51 9.60 -12.30 -3.55
CA LYS A 51 10.06 -11.00 -4.07
C LYS A 51 9.02 -10.44 -5.05
N VAL A 52 8.58 -9.20 -4.81
CA VAL A 52 7.69 -8.51 -5.75
C VAL A 52 8.47 -8.13 -7.01
N THR A 53 7.96 -8.53 -8.18
CA THR A 53 8.59 -8.25 -9.47
C THR A 53 8.41 -6.79 -9.85
N LYS A 54 9.51 -6.14 -10.23
CA LYS A 54 9.51 -4.78 -10.78
C LYS A 54 8.96 -4.81 -12.20
N ASN A 55 7.79 -4.23 -12.43
CA ASN A 55 7.09 -4.24 -13.73
C ASN A 55 6.91 -2.85 -14.35
N ALA A 56 7.22 -1.79 -13.63
CA ALA A 56 7.07 -0.42 -14.09
C ALA A 56 8.41 0.34 -14.08
N MET A 57 8.53 1.37 -14.93
CA MET A 57 9.69 2.25 -14.99
C MET A 57 9.32 3.66 -14.55
N SER A 58 10.08 4.22 -13.62
CA SER A 58 10.17 5.65 -13.37
C SER A 58 11.33 6.23 -14.18
N HIS A 59 11.50 7.55 -14.20
CA HIS A 59 12.56 8.23 -14.98
C HIS A 59 13.96 7.67 -14.76
N HIS A 60 14.25 7.05 -13.62
CA HIS A 60 15.61 6.57 -13.27
C HIS A 60 15.66 5.15 -12.70
N SER A 61 14.53 4.50 -12.38
CA SER A 61 14.54 3.18 -11.74
C SER A 61 13.31 2.34 -12.09
N LYS A 62 13.49 1.01 -12.04
CA LYS A 62 12.37 0.06 -12.13
C LYS A 62 11.75 -0.11 -10.75
N TYR A 63 10.41 -0.11 -10.68
CA TYR A 63 9.68 -0.32 -9.45
C TYR A 63 8.50 -1.31 -9.66
N ALA A 64 7.99 -1.85 -8.57
CA ALA A 64 6.74 -2.62 -8.61
C ALA A 64 5.57 -1.67 -8.46
N ASP A 65 4.65 -1.67 -9.42
CA ASP A 65 3.41 -0.91 -9.30
C ASP A 65 2.45 -1.55 -8.29
N LEU A 66 1.35 -0.86 -8.01
CA LEU A 66 0.36 -1.33 -7.04
C LEU A 66 -0.20 -2.72 -7.42
N ASN A 67 -0.46 -2.95 -8.71
CA ASN A 67 -1.05 -4.21 -9.17
C ASN A 67 -0.08 -5.39 -9.01
N ALA A 68 1.22 -5.18 -9.30
CA ALA A 68 2.25 -6.20 -9.08
C ALA A 68 2.39 -6.56 -7.59
N ILE A 69 2.29 -5.57 -6.70
CA ILE A 69 2.33 -5.81 -5.27
C ILE A 69 1.08 -6.59 -4.83
N LEU A 70 -0.12 -6.12 -5.20
CA LEU A 70 -1.38 -6.78 -4.85
C LEU A 70 -1.43 -8.22 -5.33
N SER A 71 -1.07 -8.48 -6.61
CA SER A 71 -1.07 -9.83 -7.17
C SER A 71 -0.11 -10.80 -6.47
N THR A 72 0.93 -10.27 -5.84
CA THR A 72 1.89 -11.08 -5.08
C THR A 72 1.45 -11.31 -3.63
N VAL A 73 0.90 -10.29 -2.96
CA VAL A 73 0.63 -10.36 -1.52
C VAL A 73 -0.78 -10.83 -1.19
N GLU A 74 -1.79 -10.45 -1.98
CA GLU A 74 -3.19 -10.71 -1.66
C GLU A 74 -3.52 -12.22 -1.58
N PRO A 75 -3.11 -13.07 -2.53
CA PRO A 75 -3.34 -14.52 -2.42
C PRO A 75 -2.74 -15.11 -1.15
N VAL A 76 -1.51 -14.71 -0.80
CA VAL A 76 -0.83 -15.21 0.40
C VAL A 76 -1.52 -14.76 1.69
N LEU A 77 -2.02 -13.51 1.73
CA LEU A 77 -2.79 -13.02 2.88
C LEU A 77 -4.08 -13.82 3.03
N LEU A 78 -4.84 -14.03 1.96
CA LEU A 78 -6.09 -14.77 1.95
C LEU A 78 -5.88 -16.23 2.40
N GLU A 79 -4.84 -16.92 1.94
CA GLU A 79 -4.47 -18.27 2.37
C GLU A 79 -4.18 -18.35 3.88
N ASN A 80 -3.77 -17.24 4.49
CA ASN A 80 -3.53 -17.16 5.94
C ASN A 80 -4.72 -16.58 6.73
N GLY A 81 -5.91 -16.45 6.13
CA GLY A 81 -7.09 -15.91 6.79
C GLY A 81 -7.00 -14.41 7.11
N LEU A 82 -6.26 -13.67 6.28
CA LEU A 82 -6.08 -12.23 6.38
C LEU A 82 -6.73 -11.53 5.19
N LEU A 83 -7.64 -10.59 5.45
CA LEU A 83 -8.30 -9.76 4.44
C LEU A 83 -7.56 -8.44 4.30
N LEU A 84 -7.16 -8.10 3.07
CA LEU A 84 -6.58 -6.80 2.73
C LEU A 84 -7.66 -5.87 2.19
N ILE A 85 -7.81 -4.71 2.79
CA ILE A 85 -8.67 -3.63 2.29
C ILE A 85 -7.93 -2.29 2.30
N GLN A 86 -8.29 -1.41 1.35
CA GLN A 86 -7.65 -0.10 1.22
C GLN A 86 -8.69 1.02 1.12
N PRO A 87 -9.37 1.34 2.23
CA PRO A 87 -10.37 2.38 2.26
C PRO A 87 -9.75 3.79 2.24
N ILE A 88 -10.55 4.75 1.76
CA ILE A 88 -10.31 6.17 2.02
C ILE A 88 -11.14 6.54 3.25
N GLN A 89 -10.47 7.02 4.30
CA GLN A 89 -11.09 7.42 5.56
C GLN A 89 -10.83 8.92 5.77
N GLY A 90 -11.91 9.72 5.69
CA GLY A 90 -11.76 11.18 5.74
C GLY A 90 -10.86 11.70 4.62
N ASN A 91 -9.69 12.20 4.96
CA ASN A 91 -8.69 12.70 4.01
C ASN A 91 -7.46 11.79 3.90
N SER A 92 -7.53 10.54 4.36
CA SER A 92 -6.40 9.62 4.36
C SER A 92 -6.69 8.37 3.56
N VAL A 93 -5.68 7.86 2.85
CA VAL A 93 -5.70 6.51 2.27
C VAL A 93 -5.10 5.56 3.29
N CYS A 94 -5.85 4.51 3.61
CA CYS A 94 -5.43 3.49 4.56
C CYS A 94 -5.24 2.13 3.88
N THR A 95 -4.32 1.35 4.39
CA THR A 95 -4.22 -0.10 4.17
C THR A 95 -4.54 -0.78 5.49
N GLN A 96 -5.53 -1.64 5.48
CA GLN A 96 -5.96 -2.44 6.63
C GLN A 96 -5.80 -3.92 6.31
N ILE A 97 -5.17 -4.65 7.22
CA ILE A 97 -5.06 -6.11 7.16
C ILE A 97 -5.82 -6.67 8.34
N VAL A 98 -6.95 -7.30 8.06
CA VAL A 98 -7.92 -7.78 9.05
C VAL A 98 -7.81 -9.30 9.18
N ASP A 99 -7.65 -9.77 10.40
CA ASP A 99 -7.79 -11.19 10.72
C ASP A 99 -9.29 -11.56 10.74
N ILE A 100 -9.72 -12.40 9.82
CA ILE A 100 -11.13 -12.75 9.65
C ILE A 100 -11.72 -13.55 10.82
N ASP A 101 -10.89 -14.22 11.62
CA ASP A 101 -11.35 -15.03 12.73
C ASP A 101 -11.54 -14.21 14.02
N SER A 102 -10.60 -13.30 14.29
CA SER A 102 -10.59 -12.49 15.52
C SER A 102 -11.11 -11.07 15.34
N GLY A 103 -11.16 -10.57 14.10
CA GLY A 103 -11.44 -9.16 13.81
C GLY A 103 -10.28 -8.20 14.18
N ALA A 104 -9.16 -8.72 14.66
CA ALA A 104 -7.98 -7.89 14.92
C ALA A 104 -7.45 -7.30 13.61
N MET A 105 -6.93 -6.07 13.68
CA MET A 105 -6.53 -5.31 12.50
C MET A 105 -5.16 -4.64 12.68
N LEU A 106 -4.35 -4.69 11.63
CA LEU A 106 -3.19 -3.83 11.44
C LEU A 106 -3.53 -2.76 10.41
N GLU A 107 -3.19 -1.51 10.70
CA GLU A 107 -3.48 -0.38 9.82
C GLU A 107 -2.24 0.47 9.55
N SER A 108 -2.17 1.01 8.32
CA SER A 108 -1.19 2.01 7.89
C SER A 108 -1.90 3.05 7.04
N CYS A 109 -1.84 4.33 7.41
CA CYS A 109 -2.53 5.42 6.74
C CYS A 109 -1.56 6.53 6.32
N MET A 110 -1.92 7.25 5.23
CA MET A 110 -1.26 8.46 4.79
C MET A 110 -2.28 9.50 4.36
N ASP A 111 -2.07 10.75 4.75
CA ASP A 111 -2.97 11.86 4.40
C ASP A 111 -2.81 12.25 2.94
N LEU A 112 -3.94 12.48 2.29
CA LEU A 112 -3.99 12.97 0.91
C LEU A 112 -3.64 14.46 0.85
N PRO A 113 -2.92 14.90 -0.18
CA PRO A 113 -2.63 16.31 -0.39
C PRO A 113 -3.91 17.10 -0.65
N GLN A 114 -3.96 18.32 -0.15
CA GLN A 114 -5.09 19.22 -0.35
C GLN A 114 -4.83 20.20 -1.49
N GLY A 115 -5.90 20.79 -2.04
CA GLY A 115 -5.79 21.86 -3.05
C GLY A 115 -5.38 21.36 -4.44
N ILE A 116 -5.47 20.06 -4.71
CA ILE A 116 -5.14 19.46 -6.01
C ILE A 116 -6.40 19.15 -6.82
N THR A 117 -6.23 19.00 -8.13
CA THR A 117 -7.32 18.67 -9.05
C THR A 117 -7.84 17.22 -8.83
N PRO A 118 -9.08 16.88 -9.24
CA PRO A 118 -9.58 15.51 -9.15
C PRO A 118 -8.69 14.47 -9.86
N GLN A 119 -8.07 14.82 -10.98
CA GLN A 119 -7.14 13.95 -11.70
C GLN A 119 -5.86 13.70 -10.89
N GLN A 120 -5.30 14.74 -10.29
CA GLN A 120 -4.14 14.62 -9.39
C GLN A 120 -4.49 13.81 -8.14
N MET A 121 -5.71 13.98 -7.62
CA MET A 121 -6.21 13.20 -6.49
C MET A 121 -6.25 11.70 -6.81
N GLY A 122 -6.79 11.29 -7.97
CA GLY A 122 -6.80 9.90 -8.42
C GLY A 122 -5.39 9.29 -8.50
N SER A 123 -4.44 10.07 -9.01
CA SER A 123 -3.02 9.65 -9.05
C SER A 123 -2.43 9.53 -7.64
N ALA A 124 -2.71 10.48 -6.76
CA ALA A 124 -2.25 10.46 -5.37
C ALA A 124 -2.82 9.25 -4.60
N ILE A 125 -4.11 8.93 -4.77
CA ILE A 125 -4.73 7.75 -4.15
C ILE A 125 -3.98 6.47 -4.55
N THR A 126 -3.72 6.26 -5.83
CA THR A 126 -2.97 5.09 -6.32
C THR A 126 -1.56 5.03 -5.75
N TYR A 127 -0.89 6.18 -5.69
CA TYR A 127 0.43 6.33 -5.10
C TYR A 127 0.44 5.96 -3.62
N TYR A 128 -0.45 6.53 -2.81
CA TYR A 128 -0.51 6.26 -1.37
C TYR A 128 -1.00 4.86 -1.03
N ARG A 129 -1.91 4.26 -1.81
CA ARG A 129 -2.27 2.85 -1.66
C ARG A 129 -1.05 1.94 -1.75
N ARG A 130 -0.14 2.22 -2.66
CA ARG A 130 1.11 1.47 -2.80
C ARG A 130 2.00 1.62 -1.56
N TYR A 131 2.21 2.84 -1.07
CA TYR A 131 3.09 3.10 0.06
C TYR A 131 2.51 2.61 1.39
N THR A 132 1.21 2.77 1.63
CA THR A 132 0.57 2.25 2.84
C THR A 132 0.62 0.73 2.89
N LEU A 133 0.47 0.04 1.75
CA LEU A 133 0.60 -1.42 1.66
C LEU A 133 2.04 -1.89 1.90
N GLN A 134 3.01 -1.23 1.28
CA GLN A 134 4.42 -1.54 1.51
C GLN A 134 4.82 -1.31 2.97
N SER A 135 4.35 -0.23 3.58
CA SER A 135 4.58 0.08 4.99
C SER A 135 3.95 -0.96 5.92
N ALA A 136 2.66 -1.29 5.72
CA ALA A 136 1.94 -2.26 6.54
C ALA A 136 2.62 -3.65 6.56
N LEU A 137 3.11 -4.10 5.42
CA LEU A 137 3.79 -5.39 5.26
C LEU A 137 5.31 -5.31 5.40
N SER A 138 5.88 -4.11 5.63
CA SER A 138 7.34 -3.89 5.64
C SER A 138 8.02 -4.53 4.41
N LEU A 139 7.41 -4.34 3.23
CA LEU A 139 7.99 -4.82 1.99
C LEU A 139 9.22 -3.98 1.65
N GLN A 140 10.28 -4.62 1.18
CA GLN A 140 11.43 -3.88 0.68
C GLN A 140 10.98 -3.10 -0.56
N ALA A 141 11.01 -1.77 -0.49
CA ALA A 141 11.02 -0.93 -1.66
C ALA A 141 12.33 -1.20 -2.38
N VAL A 142 12.26 -1.81 -3.56
CA VAL A 142 13.47 -2.05 -4.32
C VAL A 142 13.94 -0.70 -4.84
N ASP A 143 15.07 -0.23 -4.34
CA ASP A 143 15.83 0.95 -4.79
C ASP A 143 15.05 2.28 -4.80
N ASP A 144 14.23 2.54 -3.79
CA ASP A 144 13.89 3.90 -3.43
C ASP A 144 14.94 4.38 -2.42
N ASP A 145 16.17 4.49 -2.89
CA ASP A 145 17.21 5.21 -2.16
C ASP A 145 16.65 6.60 -1.91
N GLY A 146 16.60 7.03 -0.66
CA GLY A 146 16.04 8.31 -0.20
C GLY A 146 16.58 9.58 -0.91
N GLN A 147 17.25 9.43 -2.04
CA GLN A 147 17.68 10.48 -2.95
C GLN A 147 16.52 11.15 -3.69
N GLN A 148 15.31 10.55 -3.75
CA GLN A 148 14.15 11.23 -4.35
C GLN A 148 13.35 12.07 -3.33
N ALA A 149 13.46 11.77 -2.04
CA ALA A 149 12.80 12.57 -1.01
C ALA A 149 13.50 13.91 -0.73
N SER A 150 14.74 14.08 -1.16
CA SER A 150 15.55 15.30 -0.98
C SER A 150 15.74 16.13 -2.25
N LYS A 151 15.22 15.69 -3.38
CA LYS A 151 15.09 16.57 -4.55
C LYS A 151 13.70 17.17 -4.49
N GLU A 152 13.65 18.46 -4.17
CA GLU A 152 12.49 19.32 -4.51
C GLU A 152 12.00 18.85 -5.88
N GLN A 153 10.70 18.51 -5.97
CA GLN A 153 10.10 18.21 -7.26
C GLN A 153 10.53 19.31 -8.22
N PRO A 154 11.18 18.99 -9.35
CA PRO A 154 11.20 19.93 -10.43
C PRO A 154 9.71 20.12 -10.75
N THR A 155 9.15 21.28 -10.43
CA THR A 155 7.95 21.73 -11.09
C THR A 155 8.24 21.46 -12.56
N GLU A 156 7.54 20.48 -13.18
CA GLU A 156 7.49 20.41 -14.64
C GLU A 156 6.97 21.76 -15.08
N THR A 157 7.89 22.68 -15.32
CA THR A 157 7.60 23.87 -16.13
C THR A 157 7.18 23.28 -17.46
N LYS A 158 5.85 23.21 -17.69
CA LYS A 158 5.30 22.94 -19.02
C LYS A 158 6.10 23.87 -19.95
N LYS A 159 6.98 23.27 -20.77
CA LYS A 159 7.67 24.03 -21.80
C LYS A 159 6.57 24.70 -22.62
N GLU A 160 6.53 26.02 -22.62
CA GLU A 160 5.57 26.78 -23.43
C GLU A 160 5.98 26.69 -24.90
N SER A 161 5.00 26.54 -25.78
CA SER A 161 5.23 26.68 -27.21
C SER A 161 5.64 28.13 -27.53
N LEU A 162 6.75 28.28 -28.19
CA LEU A 162 7.27 29.61 -28.52
C LEU A 162 6.59 30.11 -29.80
N SER A 163 5.93 31.27 -29.72
CA SER A 163 5.41 31.92 -30.93
C SER A 163 6.57 32.52 -31.74
N ASP A 164 6.41 32.65 -33.07
CA ASP A 164 7.45 33.11 -33.97
C ASP A 164 7.98 34.50 -33.61
N ALA A 165 7.14 35.39 -33.07
CA ALA A 165 7.56 36.71 -32.59
C ALA A 165 8.49 36.61 -31.36
N ARG A 166 8.17 35.72 -30.41
CA ARG A 166 8.99 35.46 -29.23
C ARG A 166 10.28 34.70 -29.59
N PHE A 167 10.23 33.85 -30.61
CA PHE A 167 11.40 33.14 -31.10
C PHE A 167 12.43 34.10 -31.74
N LYS A 168 11.99 35.09 -32.54
CA LYS A 168 12.85 36.12 -33.10
C LYS A 168 13.52 36.94 -31.99
N ALA A 169 12.77 37.33 -30.96
CA ALA A 169 13.33 38.06 -29.83
C ALA A 169 14.37 37.24 -29.06
N ALA A 170 14.14 35.92 -28.93
CA ALA A 170 15.09 35.00 -28.29
C ALA A 170 16.39 34.86 -29.12
N LEU A 171 16.31 34.82 -30.47
CA LEU A 171 17.47 34.82 -31.36
C LEU A 171 18.30 36.10 -31.22
N GLU A 172 17.66 37.27 -31.10
CA GLU A 172 18.36 38.51 -30.86
C GLU A 172 19.11 38.52 -29.51
N SER A 173 18.51 37.93 -28.46
CA SER A 173 19.16 37.83 -27.16
C SER A 173 20.32 36.81 -27.17
N ILE A 174 20.22 35.75 -27.96
CA ILE A 174 21.33 34.81 -28.18
C ILE A 174 22.49 35.51 -28.92
N ASN A 175 22.19 36.26 -29.96
CA ASN A 175 23.21 36.99 -30.71
C ASN A 175 23.91 38.11 -29.85
N LYS A 176 23.24 38.62 -28.82
CA LYS A 176 23.81 39.56 -27.84
C LYS A 176 24.58 38.88 -26.72
N GLY A 177 24.58 37.55 -26.67
CA GLY A 177 25.25 36.77 -25.62
C GLY A 177 24.52 36.76 -24.27
N GLU A 178 23.27 37.24 -24.20
CA GLU A 178 22.45 37.27 -22.98
C GLU A 178 21.77 35.95 -22.67
N PHE A 179 21.68 35.05 -23.66
CA PHE A 179 20.98 33.79 -23.59
C PHE A 179 21.66 32.70 -24.44
N THR A 180 21.56 31.43 -24.08
CA THR A 180 22.17 30.34 -24.86
C THR A 180 21.11 29.50 -25.55
N THR A 181 21.48 28.83 -26.66
CA THR A 181 20.60 27.88 -27.38
C THR A 181 20.15 26.76 -26.52
N ASP A 182 21.00 26.26 -25.61
CA ASP A 182 20.67 25.20 -24.67
C ASP A 182 19.63 25.64 -23.62
N GLN A 183 19.71 26.87 -23.14
CA GLN A 183 18.73 27.47 -22.25
C GLN A 183 17.37 27.64 -22.94
N LEU A 184 17.37 28.02 -24.24
CA LEU A 184 16.15 28.13 -25.04
C LEU A 184 15.46 26.75 -25.17
N LYS A 185 16.19 25.71 -25.57
CA LYS A 185 15.72 24.34 -25.72
C LYS A 185 15.27 23.72 -24.38
N ALA A 186 15.88 24.09 -23.28
CA ALA A 186 15.48 23.67 -21.95
C ALA A 186 14.13 24.25 -21.52
N LYS A 187 13.81 25.47 -21.92
CA LYS A 187 12.68 26.29 -21.42
C LYS A 187 11.43 26.20 -22.30
N PHE A 188 11.60 26.01 -23.64
CA PHE A 188 10.53 26.09 -24.62
C PHE A 188 10.51 24.90 -25.57
N TYR A 189 9.31 24.56 -26.08
CA TYR A 189 9.16 23.63 -27.22
C TYR A 189 9.37 24.46 -28.51
N LEU A 190 10.32 24.02 -29.33
CA LEU A 190 10.61 24.62 -30.64
C LEU A 190 10.01 23.78 -31.75
N THR A 191 9.54 24.43 -32.83
CA THR A 191 9.15 23.70 -34.04
C THR A 191 10.40 23.27 -34.82
N LYS A 192 10.28 22.34 -35.76
CA LYS A 192 11.39 21.90 -36.60
C LYS A 192 12.00 23.07 -37.42
N GLU A 193 11.14 24.00 -37.84
CA GLU A 193 11.59 25.21 -38.55
C GLU A 193 12.34 26.18 -37.65
N GLN A 194 11.98 26.28 -36.37
CA GLN A 194 12.68 27.06 -35.35
C GLN A 194 14.01 26.42 -34.94
N GLU A 195 14.05 25.10 -34.83
CA GLU A 195 15.30 24.37 -34.52
C GLU A 195 16.35 24.49 -35.65
N ALA A 196 15.90 24.58 -36.90
CA ALA A 196 16.79 24.75 -38.05
C ALA A 196 17.42 26.18 -38.18
N GLN A 197 16.96 27.14 -37.37
CA GLN A 197 17.45 28.52 -37.34
C GLN A 197 18.38 28.81 -36.16
N LEU A 198 18.66 27.82 -35.31
CA LEU A 198 19.58 27.90 -34.18
C LEU A 198 20.97 27.40 -34.55
#